data_750f71ebda1a36606d55971b823dc318
#
_entry.id   750f71ebda1a36606d55971b823dc318
#
_cell.length_a   1.000
_cell.length_b   1.000
_cell.length_c   1.000
_cell.angle_alpha   90.00
_cell.angle_beta   90.00
_cell.angle_gamma   90.00
#
_symmetry.space_group_name_H-M   'P 1'
#
loop_
_entity.id
_entity.type
_entity.pdbx_description
1 polymer ?
#
loop_
_entity_poly.entity_id
_entity_poly.type
_entity_poly.pdbx_seq_one_letter_code
_entity_poly.pdbx_strand_id
1 'polypeptide(L)'
;ILSNEIEIMQIGRDLQKKVKARVDKNQREYILREQLKLIREELGEDNTADDAEEFKKKLQELQASGEVKEKISKEIERFKNTNSNVSENAVLRGYIETMLALPWDKKSVDSDDLKEAWKVLQEGHYGLKDVKERVMEFLSVRKLTHKGKSPILCLVGPPGTGKTSIARSIAEAMHKKYVRICLGGVRDEAEIRGHRKTYVGAMPGRIT
;
A
#
# COMPACT_ATOMS: atom_id res chain seq x y z
N ILE A 1 -70.33 -22.68 -0.36
CA ILE A 1 -69.20 -23.50 0.09
C ILE A 1 -68.34 -23.91 -1.10
N LEU A 2 -68.88 -24.56 -2.11
CA LEU A 2 -68.13 -25.00 -3.30
C LEU A 2 -67.45 -23.87 -4.10
N SER A 3 -68.02 -22.68 -4.15
CA SER A 3 -67.44 -21.53 -4.83
C SER A 3 -66.13 -21.05 -4.17
N ASN A 4 -66.08 -21.00 -2.84
CA ASN A 4 -64.90 -20.62 -2.07
C ASN A 4 -63.77 -21.67 -2.17
N GLU A 5 -64.10 -22.96 -2.27
CA GLU A 5 -63.08 -24.00 -2.45
C GLU A 5 -62.44 -23.96 -3.84
N ILE A 6 -63.21 -23.62 -4.87
CA ILE A 6 -62.69 -23.46 -6.23
C ILE A 6 -61.76 -22.25 -6.28
N GLU A 7 -62.12 -21.16 -5.62
CA GLU A 7 -61.31 -19.92 -5.55
C GLU A 7 -59.98 -20.17 -4.80
N ILE A 8 -60.02 -20.90 -3.69
CA ILE A 8 -58.81 -21.30 -2.94
C ILE A 8 -57.89 -22.19 -3.79
N MET A 9 -58.47 -23.15 -4.53
CA MET A 9 -57.70 -24.01 -5.43
C MET A 9 -57.07 -23.24 -6.61
N GLN A 10 -57.77 -22.25 -7.15
CA GLN A 10 -57.24 -21.38 -8.20
C GLN A 10 -56.09 -20.53 -7.69
N ILE A 11 -56.23 -19.89 -6.51
CA ILE A 11 -55.18 -19.12 -5.86
C ILE A 11 -53.97 -20.03 -5.59
N GLY A 12 -54.18 -21.24 -5.08
CA GLY A 12 -53.12 -22.22 -4.85
C GLY A 12 -52.32 -22.58 -6.10
N ARG A 13 -53.03 -22.81 -7.23
CA ARG A 13 -52.39 -23.08 -8.52
C ARG A 13 -51.60 -21.88 -9.06
N ASP A 14 -52.12 -20.69 -8.93
CA ASP A 14 -51.43 -19.47 -9.39
C ASP A 14 -50.21 -19.14 -8.51
N LEU A 15 -50.32 -19.43 -7.22
CA LEU A 15 -49.16 -19.30 -6.30
C LEU A 15 -48.06 -20.31 -6.66
N GLN A 16 -48.44 -21.58 -6.90
CA GLN A 16 -47.48 -22.60 -7.34
C GLN A 16 -46.80 -22.24 -8.67
N LYS A 17 -47.55 -21.72 -9.65
CA LYS A 17 -46.99 -21.26 -10.93
C LYS A 17 -45.99 -20.09 -10.72
N LYS A 18 -46.35 -19.12 -9.90
CA LYS A 18 -45.47 -17.98 -9.57
C LYS A 18 -44.22 -18.43 -8.83
N VAL A 19 -44.33 -19.33 -7.86
CA VAL A 19 -43.18 -19.89 -7.13
C VAL A 19 -42.27 -20.65 -8.09
N LYS A 20 -42.84 -21.54 -8.92
CA LYS A 20 -42.05 -22.30 -9.90
C LYS A 20 -41.32 -21.38 -10.87
N ALA A 21 -42.00 -20.39 -11.45
CA ALA A 21 -41.37 -19.42 -12.36
C ALA A 21 -40.24 -18.62 -11.69
N ARG A 22 -40.37 -18.32 -10.40
CA ARG A 22 -39.32 -17.61 -9.63
C ARG A 22 -38.15 -18.52 -9.33
N VAL A 23 -38.38 -19.78 -8.99
CA VAL A 23 -37.33 -20.79 -8.77
C VAL A 23 -36.57 -21.05 -10.06
N ASP A 24 -37.28 -21.27 -11.19
CA ASP A 24 -36.68 -21.51 -12.50
C ASP A 24 -35.82 -20.30 -12.94
N LYS A 25 -36.29 -19.07 -12.69
CA LYS A 25 -35.55 -17.86 -12.98
C LYS A 25 -34.24 -17.78 -12.14
N ASN A 26 -34.34 -18.03 -10.83
CA ASN A 26 -33.19 -18.01 -9.94
C ASN A 26 -32.17 -19.10 -10.30
N GLN A 27 -32.62 -20.29 -10.62
CA GLN A 27 -31.79 -21.42 -11.03
C GLN A 27 -31.07 -21.13 -12.34
N ARG A 28 -31.78 -20.53 -13.32
CA ARG A 28 -31.18 -20.10 -14.58
C ARG A 28 -30.13 -19.00 -14.38
N GLU A 29 -30.40 -18.03 -13.50
CA GLU A 29 -29.45 -16.96 -13.16
C GLU A 29 -28.20 -17.52 -12.47
N TYR A 30 -28.38 -18.50 -11.58
CA TYR A 30 -27.26 -19.20 -10.95
C TYR A 30 -26.37 -19.92 -11.98
N ILE A 31 -26.98 -20.71 -12.86
CA ILE A 31 -26.24 -21.44 -13.91
C ILE A 31 -25.51 -20.48 -14.84
N LEU A 32 -26.12 -19.37 -15.24
CA LEU A 32 -25.50 -18.36 -16.09
C LEU A 32 -24.31 -17.70 -15.39
N ARG A 33 -24.39 -17.46 -14.07
CA ARG A 33 -23.27 -16.91 -13.28
C ARG A 33 -22.11 -17.89 -13.18
N GLU A 34 -22.39 -19.17 -12.95
CA GLU A 34 -21.37 -20.22 -12.94
C GLU A 34 -20.68 -20.41 -14.30
N GLN A 35 -21.46 -20.40 -15.38
CA GLN A 35 -20.91 -20.46 -16.74
C GLN A 35 -20.02 -19.25 -17.04
N LEU A 36 -20.45 -18.06 -16.64
CA LEU A 36 -19.67 -16.84 -16.81
C LEU A 36 -18.37 -16.86 -15.99
N LYS A 37 -18.41 -17.45 -14.79
CA LYS A 37 -17.23 -17.66 -13.96
C LYS A 37 -16.23 -18.60 -14.63
N LEU A 38 -16.69 -19.76 -15.10
CA LEU A 38 -15.85 -20.72 -15.81
C LEU A 38 -15.23 -20.14 -17.10
N ILE A 39 -16.04 -19.39 -17.88
CA ILE A 39 -15.54 -18.74 -19.08
C ILE A 39 -14.45 -17.69 -18.74
N ARG A 40 -14.62 -16.93 -17.66
CA ARG A 40 -13.61 -15.98 -17.19
C ARG A 40 -12.33 -16.66 -16.70
N GLU A 41 -12.46 -17.78 -15.99
CA GLU A 41 -11.31 -18.59 -15.57
C GLU A 41 -10.54 -19.16 -16.79
N GLU A 42 -11.24 -19.65 -17.81
CA GLU A 42 -10.62 -20.12 -19.05
C GLU A 42 -9.96 -19.02 -19.89
N LEU A 43 -10.53 -17.81 -19.86
CA LEU A 43 -9.98 -16.63 -20.52
C LEU A 43 -8.83 -15.99 -19.73
N GLY A 44 -8.54 -16.46 -18.51
CA GLY A 44 -7.55 -15.85 -17.62
C GLY A 44 -7.97 -14.45 -17.13
N GLU A 45 -9.26 -14.14 -17.21
CA GLU A 45 -9.82 -12.92 -16.62
C GLU A 45 -9.88 -13.12 -15.11
N ASP A 46 -8.92 -12.52 -14.38
CA ASP A 46 -8.91 -12.48 -12.92
C ASP A 46 -10.27 -12.02 -12.39
N ASN A 47 -10.69 -12.60 -11.28
CA ASN A 47 -11.92 -12.24 -10.55
C ASN A 47 -11.82 -10.81 -9.97
N THR A 48 -11.83 -9.80 -10.82
CA THR A 48 -11.69 -8.38 -10.41
C THR A 48 -12.70 -7.96 -9.35
N ALA A 49 -13.87 -8.61 -9.29
CA ALA A 49 -14.88 -8.34 -8.27
C ALA A 49 -14.49 -8.89 -6.90
N ASP A 50 -13.96 -10.12 -6.85
CA ASP A 50 -13.54 -10.77 -5.60
C ASP A 50 -12.28 -10.09 -5.04
N ASP A 51 -11.33 -9.74 -5.92
CA ASP A 51 -10.14 -8.96 -5.56
C ASP A 51 -10.51 -7.57 -5.02
N ALA A 52 -11.47 -6.91 -5.63
CA ALA A 52 -11.93 -5.61 -5.15
C ALA A 52 -12.58 -5.71 -3.75
N GLU A 53 -13.27 -6.79 -3.44
CA GLU A 53 -13.82 -7.03 -2.09
C GLU A 53 -12.71 -7.34 -1.07
N GLU A 54 -11.71 -8.10 -1.45
CA GLU A 54 -10.53 -8.35 -0.62
C GLU A 54 -9.78 -7.05 -0.32
N PHE A 55 -9.56 -6.21 -1.32
CA PHE A 55 -8.93 -4.90 -1.13
C PHE A 55 -9.74 -3.99 -0.22
N LYS A 56 -11.07 -4.01 -0.32
CA LYS A 56 -11.94 -3.26 0.60
C LYS A 56 -11.81 -3.72 2.05
N LYS A 57 -11.71 -5.02 2.29
CA LYS A 57 -11.48 -5.57 3.63
C LYS A 57 -10.13 -5.11 4.19
N LYS A 58 -9.05 -5.24 3.41
CA LYS A 58 -7.71 -4.76 3.78
C LYS A 58 -7.69 -3.25 4.05
N LEU A 59 -8.44 -2.45 3.27
CA LEU A 59 -8.57 -1.01 3.47
C LEU A 59 -9.26 -0.65 4.79
N GLN A 60 -10.23 -1.44 5.24
CA GLN A 60 -10.89 -1.23 6.53
C GLN A 60 -9.92 -1.46 7.70
N GLU A 61 -9.08 -2.48 7.60
CA GLU A 61 -8.07 -2.82 8.62
C GLU A 61 -6.88 -1.86 8.61
N LEU A 62 -6.65 -1.16 7.49
CA LEU A 62 -5.52 -0.26 7.32
C LEU A 62 -5.62 0.94 8.28
N GLN A 63 -4.56 1.17 9.05
CA GLN A 63 -4.42 2.37 9.86
C GLN A 63 -3.78 3.48 9.03
N ALA A 64 -4.60 4.34 8.43
CA ALA A 64 -4.15 5.46 7.61
C ALA A 64 -5.07 6.67 7.77
N SER A 65 -4.59 7.84 7.34
CA SER A 65 -5.42 9.06 7.35
C SER A 65 -6.65 8.94 6.44
N GLY A 66 -7.70 9.70 6.73
CA GLY A 66 -8.93 9.69 5.94
C GLY A 66 -8.69 9.99 4.45
N GLU A 67 -7.79 10.93 4.16
CA GLU A 67 -7.43 11.28 2.77
C GLU A 67 -6.80 10.10 2.01
N VAL A 68 -5.93 9.32 2.68
CA VAL A 68 -5.29 8.15 2.08
C VAL A 68 -6.33 7.06 1.80
N LYS A 69 -7.19 6.79 2.79
CA LYS A 69 -8.27 5.79 2.63
C LYS A 69 -9.22 6.16 1.49
N GLU A 70 -9.58 7.43 1.37
CA GLU A 70 -10.43 7.91 0.28
C GLU A 70 -9.78 7.73 -1.10
N LYS A 71 -8.48 8.04 -1.22
CA LYS A 71 -7.74 7.84 -2.47
C LYS A 71 -7.69 6.36 -2.86
N ILE A 72 -7.35 5.48 -1.91
CA ILE A 72 -7.31 4.03 -2.17
C ILE A 72 -8.70 3.51 -2.53
N SER A 73 -9.76 3.93 -1.85
CA SER A 73 -11.13 3.55 -2.16
C SER A 73 -11.53 3.91 -3.59
N LYS A 74 -11.18 5.11 -4.05
CA LYS A 74 -11.43 5.54 -5.44
C LYS A 74 -10.70 4.67 -6.47
N GLU A 75 -9.46 4.27 -6.19
CA GLU A 75 -8.73 3.39 -7.09
C GLU A 75 -9.30 1.96 -7.08
N ILE A 76 -9.79 1.45 -5.94
CA ILE A 76 -10.49 0.16 -5.87
C ILE A 76 -11.80 0.20 -6.67
N GLU A 77 -12.56 1.28 -6.60
CA GLU A 77 -13.76 1.44 -7.41
C GLU A 77 -13.44 1.53 -8.90
N ARG A 78 -12.37 2.21 -9.27
CA ARG A 78 -11.87 2.24 -10.63
C ARG A 78 -11.49 0.84 -11.11
N PHE A 79 -10.74 0.09 -10.31
CA PHE A 79 -10.36 -1.30 -10.60
C PHE A 79 -11.57 -2.19 -10.84
N LYS A 80 -12.61 -2.07 -9.99
CA LYS A 80 -13.87 -2.82 -10.15
C LYS A 80 -14.61 -2.50 -11.47
N ASN A 81 -14.53 -1.24 -11.93
CA ASN A 81 -15.25 -0.76 -13.10
C ASN A 81 -14.46 -0.92 -14.42
N THR A 82 -13.17 -1.26 -14.35
CA THR A 82 -12.32 -1.43 -15.54
C THR A 82 -12.45 -2.85 -16.07
N ASN A 83 -13.52 -3.13 -16.81
CA ASN A 83 -13.87 -4.49 -17.28
C ASN A 83 -13.21 -4.92 -18.60
N SER A 84 -12.42 -4.09 -19.28
CA SER A 84 -12.06 -4.33 -20.68
C SER A 84 -10.57 -4.42 -20.99
N ASN A 85 -9.68 -4.16 -20.05
CA ASN A 85 -8.25 -4.09 -20.34
C ASN A 85 -7.41 -4.82 -19.29
N VAL A 86 -7.05 -6.06 -19.58
CA VAL A 86 -6.25 -6.93 -18.68
C VAL A 86 -4.95 -6.24 -18.25
N SER A 87 -4.28 -5.51 -19.16
CA SER A 87 -3.05 -4.79 -18.86
C SER A 87 -3.27 -3.63 -17.89
N GLU A 88 -4.37 -2.89 -18.03
CA GLU A 88 -4.71 -1.79 -17.11
C GLU A 88 -5.08 -2.33 -15.72
N ASN A 89 -5.81 -3.43 -15.66
CA ASN A 89 -6.17 -4.08 -14.40
C ASN A 89 -4.93 -4.58 -13.64
N ALA A 90 -3.96 -5.17 -14.32
CA ALA A 90 -2.71 -5.62 -13.69
C ALA A 90 -1.93 -4.44 -13.06
N VAL A 91 -1.88 -3.30 -13.74
CA VAL A 91 -1.22 -2.07 -13.23
C VAL A 91 -1.98 -1.51 -12.02
N LEU A 92 -3.30 -1.42 -12.10
CA LEU A 92 -4.14 -0.94 -10.99
C LEU A 92 -4.05 -1.86 -9.78
N ARG A 93 -4.06 -3.18 -9.98
CA ARG A 93 -3.86 -4.18 -8.94
C ARG A 93 -2.55 -3.96 -8.19
N GLY A 94 -1.43 -3.92 -8.92
CA GLY A 94 -0.12 -3.70 -8.33
C GLY A 94 -0.01 -2.37 -7.58
N TYR A 95 -0.65 -1.32 -8.09
CA TYR A 95 -0.72 -0.03 -7.42
C TYR A 95 -1.49 -0.10 -6.09
N ILE A 96 -2.69 -0.71 -6.10
CA ILE A 96 -3.52 -0.87 -4.89
C ILE A 96 -2.81 -1.74 -3.86
N GLU A 97 -2.22 -2.87 -4.26
CA GLU A 97 -1.44 -3.75 -3.38
C GLU A 97 -0.29 -3.00 -2.72
N THR A 98 0.46 -2.20 -3.50
CA THR A 98 1.54 -1.38 -2.97
C THR A 98 1.03 -0.36 -1.95
N MET A 99 -0.05 0.35 -2.26
CA MET A 99 -0.64 1.35 -1.36
C MET A 99 -1.15 0.73 -0.05
N LEU A 100 -1.72 -0.47 -0.11
CA LEU A 100 -2.18 -1.21 1.08
C LEU A 100 -1.02 -1.75 1.92
N ALA A 101 0.12 -2.07 1.29
CA ALA A 101 1.31 -2.59 1.98
C ALA A 101 2.12 -1.49 2.68
N LEU A 102 1.95 -0.21 2.32
CA LEU A 102 2.70 0.88 2.93
C LEU A 102 2.31 1.08 4.41
N PRO A 103 3.30 1.30 5.29
CA PRO A 103 3.08 1.48 6.72
C PRO A 103 2.70 2.95 7.06
N TRP A 104 1.51 3.39 6.70
CA TRP A 104 1.06 4.78 6.81
C TRP A 104 1.14 5.39 8.20
N ASP A 105 0.87 4.60 9.26
CA ASP A 105 0.85 5.08 10.64
C ASP A 105 2.01 4.57 11.50
N LYS A 106 2.93 3.80 10.93
CA LYS A 106 4.07 3.29 11.69
C LYS A 106 5.13 4.38 11.82
N LYS A 107 5.18 5.03 12.97
CA LYS A 107 6.19 6.01 13.31
C LYS A 107 7.15 5.43 14.34
N SER A 108 8.45 5.66 14.18
CA SER A 108 9.43 5.40 15.24
C SER A 108 9.43 6.58 16.21
N VAL A 109 9.62 6.28 17.50
CA VAL A 109 9.88 7.31 18.50
C VAL A 109 11.36 7.66 18.40
N ASP A 110 11.64 8.93 18.16
CA ASP A 110 13.03 9.43 18.09
C ASP A 110 13.59 9.54 19.49
N SER A 111 14.87 9.15 19.68
CA SER A 111 15.61 9.46 20.91
C SER A 111 16.18 10.88 20.80
N ASP A 112 15.92 11.68 21.83
CA ASP A 112 16.48 13.02 21.98
C ASP A 112 17.62 13.06 23.02
N ASP A 113 18.17 11.88 23.40
CA ASP A 113 19.28 11.82 24.36
C ASP A 113 20.63 12.08 23.69
N LEU A 114 21.08 13.33 23.82
CA LEU A 114 22.38 13.77 23.29
C LEU A 114 23.57 13.07 23.95
N LYS A 115 23.45 12.61 25.21
CA LYS A 115 24.53 11.93 25.90
C LYS A 115 24.73 10.52 25.35
N GLU A 116 23.64 9.81 25.14
CA GLU A 116 23.64 8.49 24.49
C GLU A 116 24.16 8.61 23.05
N ALA A 117 23.69 9.61 22.31
CA ALA A 117 24.14 9.86 20.94
C ALA A 117 25.67 10.10 20.88
N TRP A 118 26.20 10.89 21.79
CA TRP A 118 27.66 11.12 21.88
C TRP A 118 28.40 9.82 22.18
N LYS A 119 27.91 9.01 23.12
CA LYS A 119 28.51 7.73 23.48
C LYS A 119 28.58 6.78 22.30
N VAL A 120 27.47 6.59 21.57
CA VAL A 120 27.38 5.75 20.35
C VAL A 120 28.40 6.22 19.30
N LEU A 121 28.51 7.53 19.06
CA LEU A 121 29.47 8.09 18.11
C LEU A 121 30.92 7.88 18.55
N GLN A 122 31.21 7.95 19.85
CA GLN A 122 32.57 7.74 20.38
C GLN A 122 33.01 6.29 20.34
N GLU A 123 32.11 5.35 20.70
CA GLU A 123 32.36 3.92 20.69
C GLU A 123 32.51 3.38 19.27
N GLY A 124 31.70 3.89 18.34
CA GLY A 124 31.69 3.41 16.94
C GLY A 124 32.83 3.92 16.07
N HIS A 125 33.49 5.02 16.44
CA HIS A 125 34.47 5.67 15.58
C HIS A 125 35.65 6.24 16.38
N TYR A 126 36.85 5.90 15.96
CA TYR A 126 38.05 6.54 16.47
C TYR A 126 38.32 7.85 15.75
N GLY A 127 38.68 8.92 16.48
CA GLY A 127 38.94 10.23 15.90
C GLY A 127 37.67 10.91 15.34
N LEU A 128 37.75 11.50 14.14
CA LEU A 128 36.70 12.23 13.45
C LEU A 128 36.02 13.30 14.33
N LYS A 129 36.80 14.05 15.10
CA LYS A 129 36.29 14.99 16.10
C LYS A 129 35.34 16.02 15.50
N ASP A 130 35.76 16.71 14.44
CA ASP A 130 34.99 17.76 13.79
C ASP A 130 33.65 17.22 13.21
N VAL A 131 33.68 15.98 12.65
CA VAL A 131 32.50 15.35 12.13
C VAL A 131 31.49 15.01 13.24
N LYS A 132 32.00 14.48 14.37
CA LYS A 132 31.15 14.15 15.53
C LYS A 132 30.56 15.42 16.15
N GLU A 133 31.33 16.48 16.30
CA GLU A 133 30.85 17.76 16.80
C GLU A 133 29.76 18.32 15.89
N ARG A 134 29.97 18.29 14.57
CA ARG A 134 28.94 18.73 13.60
C ARG A 134 27.66 17.93 13.66
N VAL A 135 27.79 16.61 13.85
CA VAL A 135 26.59 15.75 14.04
C VAL A 135 25.87 16.09 15.34
N MET A 136 26.59 16.33 16.42
CA MET A 136 26.00 16.73 17.70
C MET A 136 25.31 18.08 17.64
N GLU A 137 25.90 19.06 16.95
CA GLU A 137 25.25 20.35 16.68
C GLU A 137 23.93 20.17 15.97
N PHE A 138 23.94 19.34 14.91
CA PHE A 138 22.72 19.01 14.17
C PHE A 138 21.65 18.38 15.05
N LEU A 139 21.99 17.39 15.86
CA LEU A 139 21.06 16.72 16.78
C LEU A 139 20.53 17.69 17.85
N SER A 140 21.39 18.60 18.33
CA SER A 140 21.04 19.63 19.32
C SER A 140 20.03 20.63 18.75
N VAL A 141 20.27 21.13 17.53
CA VAL A 141 19.34 22.04 16.84
C VAL A 141 18.00 21.35 16.61
N ARG A 142 18.04 20.10 16.18
CA ARG A 142 16.82 19.32 15.97
C ARG A 142 16.01 19.16 17.25
N LYS A 143 16.66 18.86 18.37
CA LYS A 143 16.02 18.76 19.68
C LYS A 143 15.35 20.06 20.09
N LEU A 144 15.97 21.20 19.83
CA LEU A 144 15.43 22.51 20.19
C LEU A 144 14.28 22.97 19.30
N THR A 145 14.32 22.62 18.00
CA THR A 145 13.36 23.16 17.02
C THR A 145 12.09 22.33 16.87
N HIS A 146 12.08 21.07 17.32
CA HIS A 146 10.96 20.08 17.24
C HIS A 146 10.16 20.01 15.94
N LYS A 147 10.22 21.01 15.06
CA LYS A 147 9.43 21.15 13.81
C LYS A 147 10.25 21.64 12.61
N GLY A 148 11.57 21.72 12.73
CA GLY A 148 12.41 22.20 11.63
C GLY A 148 12.50 21.21 10.46
N LYS A 149 12.68 21.72 9.23
CA LYS A 149 13.09 20.90 8.10
C LYS A 149 14.41 20.23 8.46
N SER A 150 14.47 18.89 8.44
CA SER A 150 15.72 18.17 8.65
C SER A 150 16.71 18.51 7.54
N PRO A 151 17.86 19.13 7.81
CA PRO A 151 18.86 19.41 6.79
C PRO A 151 19.43 18.10 6.26
N ILE A 152 19.85 18.14 5.00
CA ILE A 152 20.51 17.03 4.34
C ILE A 152 22.00 17.08 4.71
N LEU A 153 22.51 16.02 5.34
CA LEU A 153 23.93 15.88 5.64
C LEU A 153 24.65 15.27 4.43
N CYS A 154 25.63 15.97 3.89
CA CYS A 154 26.49 15.48 2.84
C CYS A 154 27.88 15.16 3.40
N LEU A 155 28.28 13.87 3.37
CA LEU A 155 29.59 13.40 3.81
C LEU A 155 30.51 13.22 2.60
N VAL A 156 31.54 14.06 2.49
CA VAL A 156 32.52 14.05 1.40
C VAL A 156 33.88 13.58 1.91
N GLY A 157 34.55 12.75 1.14
CA GLY A 157 35.90 12.25 1.48
C GLY A 157 36.28 11.03 0.64
N PRO A 158 37.54 10.58 0.71
CA PRO A 158 38.02 9.41 -0.01
C PRO A 158 37.32 8.11 0.43
N PRO A 159 37.39 7.04 -0.37
CA PRO A 159 36.87 5.74 0.02
C PRO A 159 37.55 5.23 1.31
N GLY A 160 36.83 4.46 2.13
CA GLY A 160 37.38 3.84 3.35
C GLY A 160 37.41 4.75 4.59
N THR A 161 37.05 6.04 4.51
CA THR A 161 37.08 6.97 5.65
C THR A 161 35.91 6.87 6.62
N GLY A 162 35.05 5.88 6.50
CA GLY A 162 33.95 5.64 7.46
C GLY A 162 32.67 6.44 7.21
N LYS A 163 32.47 7.06 6.03
CA LYS A 163 31.26 7.84 5.72
C LYS A 163 29.95 7.06 5.93
N THR A 164 29.93 5.82 5.48
CA THR A 164 28.73 4.95 5.62
C THR A 164 28.54 4.48 7.06
N SER A 165 29.62 4.20 7.78
CA SER A 165 29.54 3.75 9.17
C SER A 165 29.05 4.87 10.08
N ILE A 166 29.51 6.12 9.89
CA ILE A 166 29.03 7.24 10.71
C ILE A 166 27.53 7.52 10.45
N ALA A 167 27.07 7.39 9.21
CA ALA A 167 25.64 7.51 8.92
C ALA A 167 24.79 6.44 9.64
N ARG A 168 25.31 5.22 9.76
CA ARG A 168 24.65 4.16 10.56
C ARG A 168 24.65 4.51 12.05
N SER A 169 25.77 4.96 12.61
CA SER A 169 25.84 5.36 14.01
C SER A 169 24.94 6.55 14.35
N ILE A 170 24.73 7.48 13.41
CA ILE A 170 23.74 8.56 13.57
C ILE A 170 22.32 7.97 13.68
N ALA A 171 21.96 7.03 12.83
CA ALA A 171 20.65 6.39 12.89
C ALA A 171 20.45 5.62 14.20
N GLU A 172 21.47 4.89 14.65
CA GLU A 172 21.49 4.17 15.92
C GLU A 172 21.32 5.11 17.11
N ALA A 173 22.09 6.20 17.14
CA ALA A 173 22.01 7.24 18.17
C ALA A 173 20.63 7.89 18.26
N MET A 174 19.89 7.93 17.17
CA MET A 174 18.52 8.46 17.09
C MET A 174 17.44 7.39 17.27
N HIS A 175 17.81 6.13 17.50
CA HIS A 175 16.91 4.96 17.52
C HIS A 175 16.10 4.81 16.23
N LYS A 176 16.68 5.20 15.09
CA LYS A 176 16.02 5.09 13.76
C LYS A 176 16.50 3.87 13.00
N LYS A 177 15.60 3.33 12.18
CA LYS A 177 15.97 2.29 11.23
C LYS A 177 16.86 2.88 10.13
N TYR A 178 17.97 2.21 9.88
CA TYR A 178 18.92 2.58 8.84
C TYR A 178 18.59 1.86 7.52
N VAL A 179 18.44 2.62 6.45
CA VAL A 179 18.27 2.08 5.09
C VAL A 179 19.34 2.68 4.19
N ARG A 180 19.97 1.83 3.38
CA ARG A 180 20.99 2.25 2.42
C ARG A 180 20.48 2.09 1.00
N ILE A 181 20.47 3.17 0.24
CA ILE A 181 20.17 3.17 -1.19
C ILE A 181 21.48 3.45 -1.96
N CYS A 182 21.89 2.48 -2.78
CA CYS A 182 23.06 2.63 -3.65
C CYS A 182 22.61 3.22 -4.98
N LEU A 183 23.07 4.44 -5.31
CA LEU A 183 22.74 5.12 -6.56
C LEU A 183 23.77 4.91 -7.67
N GLY A 184 24.91 4.28 -7.34
CA GLY A 184 25.95 3.95 -8.32
C GLY A 184 25.40 2.95 -9.36
N GLY A 185 25.40 3.37 -10.63
CA GLY A 185 24.85 2.55 -11.74
C GLY A 185 23.39 2.79 -12.09
N VAL A 186 22.65 3.56 -11.30
CA VAL A 186 21.29 4.02 -11.64
C VAL A 186 21.39 5.00 -12.81
N ARG A 187 20.73 4.68 -13.91
CA ARG A 187 20.71 5.50 -15.13
C ARG A 187 19.37 6.18 -15.35
N ASP A 188 18.30 5.62 -14.80
CA ASP A 188 16.94 6.10 -14.95
C ASP A 188 16.46 6.82 -13.68
N GLU A 189 16.02 8.07 -13.83
CA GLU A 189 15.41 8.85 -12.75
C GLU A 189 14.17 8.16 -12.17
N ALA A 190 13.46 7.38 -12.99
CA ALA A 190 12.28 6.66 -12.58
C ALA A 190 12.56 5.55 -11.54
N GLU A 191 13.77 4.99 -11.49
CA GLU A 191 14.14 4.08 -10.40
C GLU A 191 14.12 4.76 -9.02
N ILE A 192 14.40 6.07 -8.97
CA ILE A 192 14.43 6.84 -7.73
C ILE A 192 13.04 7.36 -7.38
N ARG A 193 12.36 7.99 -8.35
CA ARG A 193 11.07 8.67 -8.16
C ARG A 193 9.86 7.79 -8.41
N GLY A 194 10.03 6.64 -9.07
CA GLY A 194 8.95 5.81 -9.57
C GLY A 194 8.39 6.28 -10.91
N HIS A 195 7.65 5.40 -11.55
CA HIS A 195 6.95 5.68 -12.80
C HIS A 195 5.57 6.29 -12.52
N ARG A 196 5.05 7.02 -13.52
CA ARG A 196 3.64 7.44 -13.46
C ARG A 196 2.75 6.20 -13.50
N LYS A 197 1.72 6.15 -12.67
CA LYS A 197 0.80 5.01 -12.52
C LYS A 197 0.10 4.57 -13.83
N THR A 198 0.12 5.39 -14.86
CA THR A 198 -0.47 5.12 -16.18
C THR A 198 0.42 4.27 -17.09
N TYR A 199 1.67 4.03 -16.74
CA TYR A 199 2.56 3.19 -17.54
C TYR A 199 2.39 1.73 -17.20
N VAL A 200 2.34 0.86 -18.22
CA VAL A 200 2.38 -0.60 -18.04
C VAL A 200 3.72 -0.98 -17.41
N GLY A 201 3.68 -1.70 -16.29
CA GLY A 201 4.90 -1.99 -15.52
C GLY A 201 5.38 -0.86 -14.62
N ALA A 202 4.53 0.12 -14.32
CA ALA A 202 4.84 1.17 -13.37
C ALA A 202 5.20 0.58 -12.00
N MET A 203 6.37 0.97 -11.48
CA MET A 203 6.84 0.57 -10.15
C MET A 203 7.02 1.80 -9.27
N PRO A 204 6.79 1.66 -7.95
CA PRO A 204 7.13 2.73 -7.00
C PRO A 204 8.63 2.98 -7.03
N GLY A 205 9.03 4.21 -6.75
CA GLY A 205 10.44 4.56 -6.61
C GLY A 205 11.09 3.91 -5.37
N ARG A 206 12.40 3.89 -5.35
CA ARG A 206 13.15 3.37 -4.18
C ARG A 206 13.04 4.28 -2.96
N ILE A 207 12.61 5.53 -3.15
CA ILE A 207 12.35 6.51 -2.07
C ILE A 207 10.83 6.68 -1.97
N THR A 208 10.17 5.69 -1.40
CA THR A 208 8.72 5.73 -1.14
C THR A 208 8.45 5.57 0.34
#